data_1927c990239bc0d37cf19426aef95bc2
#
_entry.id   1927c990239bc0d37cf19426aef95bc2
#
_cell.length_a   1.000
_cell.length_b   1.000
_cell.length_c   1.000
_cell.angle_alpha   90.00
_cell.angle_beta   90.00
_cell.angle_gamma   90.00
#
_symmetry.space_group_name_H-M   'P 1'
#
loop_
_entity.id
_entity.type
_entity.pdbx_description
1 polymer ?
#
loop_
_entity_poly.entity_id
_entity_poly.type
_entity_poly.pdbx_seq_one_letter_code
_entity_poly.pdbx_strand_id
1 'polypeptide(L)'
;MAAQLGGKVTCTLGEVKNRADFIIYWGGNPADCHPLHFSRYTLTPKGKHVPEGRKGRTMVLVDVRETPSAKHADILLQVKPGKDFEVVTTLRALVKNQPVDAARVAETGLTLEQLQDLVDRMKNARFGVIFFGMGVSMTRGKHMNSAAILTLVAELNAYTKF
;
A
#
# COMPACT_ATOMS: atom_id res chain seq x y z
N MET A 1 -3.75 9.79 16.68
CA MET A 1 -2.38 9.68 17.24
C MET A 1 -1.29 9.89 16.18
N ALA A 2 -1.14 9.05 15.17
CA ALA A 2 -0.08 9.28 14.17
C ALA A 2 -0.19 10.64 13.47
N ALA A 3 -1.39 11.06 13.08
CA ALA A 3 -1.63 12.39 12.53
C ALA A 3 -1.38 13.55 13.52
N GLN A 4 -1.44 13.29 14.81
CA GLN A 4 -1.12 14.29 15.85
C GLN A 4 0.38 14.42 16.09
N LEU A 5 1.14 13.36 15.84
CA LEU A 5 2.58 13.30 16.06
C LEU A 5 3.40 13.67 14.82
N GLY A 6 2.93 13.37 13.63
CA GLY A 6 3.67 13.53 12.37
C GLY A 6 2.89 14.22 11.24
N GLY A 7 1.67 14.70 11.51
CA GLY A 7 0.79 15.23 10.46
C GLY A 7 0.22 14.14 9.56
N LYS A 8 -0.53 14.53 8.53
CA LYS A 8 -0.99 13.64 7.48
C LYS A 8 -0.04 13.75 6.29
N VAL A 9 0.68 12.70 6.00
CA VAL A 9 1.35 12.56 4.71
C VAL A 9 0.28 12.19 3.69
N THR A 10 -0.12 13.13 2.86
CA THR A 10 -1.15 12.93 1.84
C THR A 10 -0.76 13.60 0.53
N CYS A 11 -1.35 13.13 -0.56
CA CYS A 11 -1.22 13.74 -1.88
C CYS A 11 -2.59 13.92 -2.53
N THR A 12 -2.68 14.79 -3.51
CA THR A 12 -3.89 14.98 -4.30
C THR A 12 -4.01 13.90 -5.38
N LEU A 13 -5.23 13.61 -5.85
CA LEU A 13 -5.43 12.70 -6.98
C LEU A 13 -4.75 13.21 -8.27
N GLY A 14 -4.55 14.52 -8.39
CA GLY A 14 -3.77 15.12 -9.47
C GLY A 14 -2.28 14.76 -9.40
N GLU A 15 -1.70 14.72 -8.20
CA GLU A 15 -0.33 14.26 -7.99
C GLU A 15 -0.20 12.76 -8.25
N VAL A 16 -1.14 11.95 -7.78
CA VAL A 16 -1.19 10.52 -8.08
C VAL A 16 -1.18 10.29 -9.60
N LYS A 17 -2.09 10.96 -10.32
CA LYS A 17 -2.15 10.87 -11.78
C LYS A 17 -0.83 11.21 -12.45
N ASN A 18 -0.17 12.29 -12.00
CA ASN A 18 1.00 12.83 -12.66
C ASN A 18 2.33 12.17 -12.24
N ARG A 19 2.41 11.57 -11.07
CA ARG A 19 3.69 11.14 -10.46
C ARG A 19 3.73 9.68 -10.04
N ALA A 20 2.60 9.11 -9.52
CA ALA A 20 2.64 7.81 -8.88
C ALA A 20 2.97 6.69 -9.88
N ASP A 21 4.04 5.99 -9.62
CA ASP A 21 4.48 4.80 -10.35
C ASP A 21 4.28 3.51 -9.53
N PHE A 22 4.07 3.63 -8.21
CA PHE A 22 3.79 2.50 -7.33
C PHE A 22 2.55 2.79 -6.47
N ILE A 23 1.53 1.95 -6.59
CA ILE A 23 0.23 2.20 -5.98
C ILE A 23 -0.23 0.97 -5.21
N ILE A 24 -0.47 1.14 -3.92
CA ILE A 24 -0.99 0.09 -3.06
C ILE A 24 -2.44 0.41 -2.70
N TYR A 25 -3.33 -0.55 -2.91
CA TYR A 25 -4.67 -0.54 -2.32
C TYR A 25 -4.71 -1.55 -1.18
N TRP A 26 -5.03 -1.10 0.00
CA TRP A 26 -5.09 -1.92 1.21
C TRP A 26 -6.49 -1.93 1.81
N GLY A 27 -7.12 -3.10 1.82
CA GLY A 27 -8.48 -3.26 2.34
C GLY A 27 -9.51 -2.37 1.66
N GLY A 28 -9.32 -2.11 0.37
CA GLY A 28 -10.18 -1.28 -0.46
C GLY A 28 -10.38 -1.89 -1.85
N ASN A 29 -11.61 -1.82 -2.37
CA ASN A 29 -11.97 -2.36 -3.67
C ASN A 29 -12.49 -1.27 -4.60
N PRO A 30 -11.59 -0.44 -5.17
CA PRO A 30 -12.01 0.68 -6.02
C PRO A 30 -12.72 0.26 -7.31
N ALA A 31 -12.53 -0.98 -7.79
CA ALA A 31 -13.26 -1.46 -8.96
C ALA A 31 -14.78 -1.42 -8.76
N ASP A 32 -15.26 -1.68 -7.54
CA ASP A 32 -16.68 -1.64 -7.21
C ASP A 32 -17.11 -0.30 -6.61
N CYS A 33 -16.34 0.22 -5.62
CA CYS A 33 -16.78 1.40 -4.86
C CYS A 33 -16.38 2.75 -5.51
N HIS A 34 -15.41 2.75 -6.44
CA HIS A 34 -14.97 3.96 -7.15
C HIS A 34 -14.65 3.64 -8.61
N PRO A 35 -15.64 3.32 -9.45
CA PRO A 35 -15.43 2.72 -10.78
C PRO A 35 -14.51 3.51 -11.73
N LEU A 36 -14.43 4.83 -11.58
CA LEU A 36 -13.58 5.69 -12.41
C LEU A 36 -12.20 5.96 -11.81
N HIS A 37 -11.88 5.40 -10.64
CA HIS A 37 -10.63 5.71 -9.96
C HIS A 37 -9.41 5.23 -10.75
N PHE A 38 -9.46 4.01 -11.27
CA PHE A 38 -8.40 3.45 -12.10
C PHE A 38 -8.22 4.20 -13.41
N SER A 39 -9.32 4.52 -14.08
CA SER A 39 -9.30 5.16 -15.40
C SER A 39 -8.97 6.64 -15.37
N ARG A 40 -9.27 7.36 -14.27
CA ARG A 40 -9.05 8.80 -14.16
C ARG A 40 -7.78 9.20 -13.44
N TYR A 41 -7.36 8.39 -12.44
CA TYR A 41 -6.33 8.86 -11.51
C TYR A 41 -5.15 7.90 -11.35
N THR A 42 -5.38 6.60 -11.16
CA THR A 42 -4.33 5.76 -10.62
C THR A 42 -3.65 4.81 -11.60
N LEU A 43 -4.34 4.23 -12.56
CA LEU A 43 -3.73 3.23 -13.42
C LEU A 43 -3.60 3.67 -14.88
N THR A 44 -4.71 3.94 -15.56
CA THR A 44 -4.75 4.15 -17.00
C THR A 44 -4.17 5.49 -17.47
N PRO A 45 -4.38 6.62 -16.74
CA PRO A 45 -4.06 7.90 -17.32
C PRO A 45 -2.56 8.12 -17.45
N LYS A 46 -2.17 8.74 -18.56
CA LYS A 46 -0.83 9.26 -18.73
C LYS A 46 -0.61 10.45 -17.80
N GLY A 47 0.50 10.47 -17.11
CA GLY A 47 0.90 11.55 -16.21
C GLY A 47 2.17 12.24 -16.68
N LYS A 48 2.44 13.44 -16.16
CA LYS A 48 3.64 14.21 -16.51
C LYS A 48 4.94 13.43 -16.27
N HIS A 49 5.01 12.65 -15.21
CA HIS A 49 6.18 11.85 -14.83
C HIS A 49 5.98 10.35 -15.06
N VAL A 50 4.80 9.95 -15.54
CA VAL A 50 4.46 8.58 -15.94
C VAL A 50 3.78 8.59 -17.31
N PRO A 51 4.53 8.97 -18.37
CA PRO A 51 3.97 9.15 -19.72
C PRO A 51 3.43 7.86 -20.33
N GLU A 52 3.89 6.72 -19.88
CA GLU A 52 3.46 5.40 -20.37
C GLU A 52 2.10 4.95 -19.79
N GLY A 53 1.53 5.72 -18.85
CA GLY A 53 0.27 5.38 -18.20
C GLY A 53 0.36 4.05 -17.45
N ARG A 54 -0.53 3.09 -17.78
CA ARG A 54 -0.59 1.78 -17.07
C ARG A 54 0.74 1.01 -17.10
N LYS A 55 1.48 1.06 -18.19
CA LYS A 55 2.76 0.33 -18.33
C LYS A 55 3.86 0.87 -17.41
N GLY A 56 3.79 2.14 -17.04
CA GLY A 56 4.74 2.77 -16.12
C GLY A 56 4.30 2.70 -14.65
N ARG A 57 3.33 1.85 -14.29
CA ARG A 57 2.76 1.77 -12.94
C ARG A 57 2.67 0.34 -12.47
N THR A 58 3.04 0.13 -11.21
CA THR A 58 2.81 -1.14 -10.48
C THR A 58 1.67 -0.94 -9.49
N MET A 59 0.67 -1.82 -9.55
CA MET A 59 -0.42 -1.86 -8.59
C MET A 59 -0.32 -3.09 -7.71
N VAL A 60 -0.32 -2.85 -6.41
CA VAL A 60 -0.41 -3.90 -5.38
C VAL A 60 -1.79 -3.84 -4.74
N LEU A 61 -2.45 -4.98 -4.63
CA LEU A 61 -3.67 -5.13 -3.85
C LEU A 61 -3.36 -5.96 -2.60
N VAL A 62 -3.65 -5.41 -1.43
CA VAL A 62 -3.57 -6.11 -0.14
C VAL A 62 -4.99 -6.23 0.40
N ASP A 63 -5.52 -7.44 0.47
CA ASP A 63 -6.89 -7.69 0.95
C ASP A 63 -7.00 -9.07 1.59
N VAL A 64 -8.06 -9.31 2.33
CA VAL A 64 -8.35 -10.63 2.93
C VAL A 64 -8.93 -11.62 1.93
N ARG A 65 -9.36 -11.14 0.78
CA ARG A 65 -9.97 -11.93 -0.30
C ARG A 65 -9.61 -11.38 -1.68
N GLU A 66 -9.76 -12.19 -2.68
CA GLU A 66 -9.70 -11.75 -4.06
C GLU A 66 -10.95 -10.93 -4.41
N THR A 67 -10.79 -9.64 -4.59
CA THR A 67 -11.84 -8.70 -4.99
C THR A 67 -11.79 -8.44 -6.50
N PRO A 68 -12.82 -7.85 -7.13
CA PRO A 68 -12.77 -7.45 -8.54
C PRO A 68 -11.56 -6.55 -8.89
N SER A 69 -11.02 -5.80 -7.94
CA SER A 69 -9.79 -5.02 -8.14
C SER A 69 -8.55 -5.88 -8.39
N ALA A 70 -8.54 -7.16 -7.97
CA ALA A 70 -7.41 -8.07 -8.18
C ALA A 70 -7.09 -8.29 -9.66
N LYS A 71 -8.11 -8.22 -10.55
CA LYS A 71 -7.93 -8.34 -12.01
C LYS A 71 -7.04 -7.23 -12.60
N HIS A 72 -6.86 -6.14 -11.89
CA HIS A 72 -6.06 -4.98 -12.30
C HIS A 72 -4.71 -4.93 -11.58
N ALA A 73 -4.52 -5.72 -10.53
CA ALA A 73 -3.30 -5.75 -9.73
C ALA A 73 -2.18 -6.52 -10.43
N ASP A 74 -0.96 -6.01 -10.31
CA ASP A 74 0.24 -6.74 -10.70
C ASP A 74 0.67 -7.71 -9.60
N ILE A 75 0.36 -7.35 -8.34
CA ILE A 75 0.67 -8.15 -7.16
C ILE A 75 -0.58 -8.21 -6.27
N LEU A 76 -0.99 -9.42 -5.90
CA LEU A 76 -2.04 -9.67 -4.90
C LEU A 76 -1.40 -10.27 -3.65
N LEU A 77 -1.57 -9.60 -2.52
CA LEU A 77 -1.17 -10.09 -1.20
C LEU A 77 -2.42 -10.37 -0.37
N GLN A 78 -2.73 -11.65 -0.19
CA GLN A 78 -3.92 -12.06 0.54
C GLN A 78 -3.57 -12.27 2.02
N VAL A 79 -4.00 -11.33 2.85
CA VAL A 79 -3.75 -11.31 4.29
C VAL A 79 -4.86 -12.04 5.03
N LYS A 80 -4.52 -12.83 6.03
CA LYS A 80 -5.56 -13.43 6.91
C LYS A 80 -6.34 -12.34 7.64
N PRO A 81 -7.66 -12.49 7.80
CA PRO A 81 -8.51 -11.51 8.47
C PRO A 81 -7.97 -11.11 9.84
N GLY A 82 -7.89 -9.79 10.09
CA GLY A 82 -7.44 -9.22 11.36
C GLY A 82 -5.92 -9.23 11.58
N LYS A 83 -5.12 -9.57 10.56
CA LYS A 83 -3.66 -9.58 10.63
C LYS A 83 -2.98 -8.39 9.95
N ASP A 84 -3.74 -7.37 9.58
CA ASP A 84 -3.22 -6.17 8.91
C ASP A 84 -2.16 -5.45 9.76
N PHE A 85 -2.39 -5.33 11.08
CA PHE A 85 -1.46 -4.65 11.97
C PHE A 85 -0.10 -5.36 12.02
N GLU A 86 -0.11 -6.68 12.12
CA GLU A 86 1.09 -7.51 12.11
C GLU A 86 1.86 -7.36 10.78
N VAL A 87 1.14 -7.34 9.65
CA VAL A 87 1.77 -7.13 8.33
C VAL A 87 2.41 -5.75 8.25
N VAL A 88 1.68 -4.69 8.61
CA VAL A 88 2.23 -3.32 8.56
C VAL A 88 3.42 -3.15 9.48
N THR A 89 3.36 -3.69 10.70
CA THR A 89 4.49 -3.61 11.64
C THR A 89 5.71 -4.40 11.16
N THR A 90 5.49 -5.54 10.51
CA THR A 90 6.56 -6.29 9.83
C THR A 90 7.21 -5.49 8.71
N LEU A 91 6.41 -4.88 7.83
CA LEU A 91 6.93 -4.01 6.77
C LEU A 91 7.77 -2.86 7.35
N ARG A 92 7.32 -2.25 8.44
CA ARG A 92 8.07 -1.18 9.12
C ARG A 92 9.40 -1.68 9.69
N ALA A 93 9.43 -2.89 10.26
CA ALA A 93 10.67 -3.50 10.74
C ALA A 93 11.65 -3.74 9.56
N LEU A 94 11.16 -4.28 8.45
CA LEU A 94 11.94 -4.51 7.23
C LEU A 94 12.44 -3.20 6.60
N VAL A 95 11.62 -2.14 6.57
CA VAL A 95 12.06 -0.81 6.11
C VAL A 95 13.26 -0.31 6.89
N LYS A 96 13.31 -0.59 8.20
CA LYS A 96 14.42 -0.23 9.11
C LYS A 96 15.54 -1.26 9.17
N ASN A 97 15.50 -2.29 8.33
CA ASN A 97 16.46 -3.40 8.35
C ASN A 97 16.56 -4.12 9.71
N GLN A 98 15.43 -4.18 10.44
CA GLN A 98 15.34 -4.92 11.69
C GLN A 98 15.06 -6.41 11.42
N PRO A 99 15.59 -7.31 12.25
CA PRO A 99 15.32 -8.74 12.11
C PRO A 99 13.83 -9.03 12.33
N VAL A 100 13.29 -9.94 11.53
CA VAL A 100 11.89 -10.35 11.57
C VAL A 100 11.82 -11.88 11.66
N ASP A 101 10.93 -12.37 12.51
CA ASP A 101 10.67 -13.80 12.66
C ASP A 101 9.73 -14.28 11.54
N ALA A 102 10.27 -15.15 10.67
CA ALA A 102 9.52 -15.71 9.54
C ALA A 102 8.31 -16.54 9.98
N ALA A 103 8.36 -17.20 11.14
CA ALA A 103 7.24 -17.98 11.67
C ALA A 103 6.05 -17.08 12.01
N ARG A 104 6.30 -15.93 12.62
CA ARG A 104 5.26 -14.92 12.89
C ARG A 104 4.68 -14.32 11.62
N VAL A 105 5.52 -14.09 10.60
CA VAL A 105 5.03 -13.60 9.30
C VAL A 105 4.08 -14.62 8.68
N ALA A 106 4.40 -15.90 8.71
CA ALA A 106 3.55 -16.97 8.16
C ALA A 106 2.14 -17.02 8.80
N GLU A 107 2.01 -16.60 10.06
CA GLU A 107 0.70 -16.48 10.69
C GLU A 107 -0.23 -15.47 10.01
N THR A 108 0.33 -14.50 9.30
CA THR A 108 -0.43 -13.47 8.55
C THR A 108 -1.01 -13.99 7.24
N GLY A 109 -0.56 -15.16 6.78
CA GLY A 109 -0.90 -15.74 5.48
C GLY A 109 0.08 -15.35 4.37
N LEU A 110 1.10 -14.53 4.67
CA LEU A 110 2.14 -14.12 3.74
C LEU A 110 3.49 -14.75 4.11
N THR A 111 4.43 -14.74 3.16
CA THR A 111 5.81 -15.15 3.40
C THR A 111 6.70 -13.94 3.66
N LEU A 112 7.82 -14.15 4.35
CA LEU A 112 8.81 -13.12 4.58
C LEU A 112 9.37 -12.58 3.26
N GLU A 113 9.56 -13.45 2.27
CA GLU A 113 10.04 -13.10 0.92
C GLU A 113 9.07 -12.14 0.21
N GLN A 114 7.75 -12.40 0.28
CA GLN A 114 6.73 -11.50 -0.28
C GLN A 114 6.79 -10.10 0.35
N LEU A 115 6.97 -10.02 1.67
CA LEU A 115 7.06 -8.75 2.36
C LEU A 115 8.38 -8.03 2.08
N GLN A 116 9.47 -8.77 1.91
CA GLN A 116 10.76 -8.18 1.53
C GLN A 116 10.70 -7.61 0.10
N ASP A 117 10.18 -8.38 -0.88
CA ASP A 117 9.97 -7.89 -2.25
C ASP A 117 9.11 -6.62 -2.27
N LEU A 118 8.03 -6.61 -1.47
CA LEU A 118 7.18 -5.42 -1.35
C LEU A 118 7.96 -4.21 -0.82
N VAL A 119 8.77 -4.37 0.24
CA VAL A 119 9.59 -3.30 0.82
C VAL A 119 10.61 -2.79 -0.20
N ASP A 120 11.27 -3.68 -0.92
CA ASP A 120 12.27 -3.32 -1.92
C ASP A 120 11.62 -2.51 -3.06
N ARG A 121 10.46 -2.91 -3.53
CA ARG A 121 9.66 -2.14 -4.52
C ARG A 121 9.22 -0.78 -3.98
N MET A 122 8.76 -0.72 -2.73
CA MET A 122 8.38 0.54 -2.10
C MET A 122 9.57 1.50 -2.01
N LYS A 123 10.75 1.02 -1.58
CA LYS A 123 11.97 1.84 -1.49
C LYS A 123 12.47 2.33 -2.85
N ASN A 124 12.24 1.57 -3.92
CA ASN A 124 12.66 1.89 -5.28
C ASN A 124 11.62 2.69 -6.08
N ALA A 125 10.42 2.89 -5.56
CA ALA A 125 9.40 3.71 -6.21
C ALA A 125 9.88 5.17 -6.30
N ARG A 126 9.57 5.85 -7.40
CA ARG A 126 9.83 7.29 -7.54
C ARG A 126 8.81 8.13 -6.80
N PHE A 127 7.57 7.65 -6.77
CA PHE A 127 6.47 8.25 -6.04
C PHE A 127 5.44 7.14 -5.73
N GLY A 128 5.45 6.66 -4.50
CA GLY A 128 4.52 5.64 -4.03
C GLY A 128 3.28 6.25 -3.36
N VAL A 129 2.18 5.51 -3.38
CA VAL A 129 0.92 5.89 -2.74
C VAL A 129 0.24 4.68 -2.13
N ILE A 130 -0.24 4.80 -0.89
CA ILE A 130 -1.11 3.82 -0.26
C ILE A 130 -2.52 4.40 -0.12
N PHE A 131 -3.48 3.77 -0.79
CA PHE A 131 -4.90 3.96 -0.53
C PHE A 131 -5.37 2.86 0.42
N PHE A 132 -5.88 3.21 1.58
CA PHE A 132 -6.45 2.23 2.48
C PHE A 132 -7.94 2.49 2.71
N GLY A 133 -8.69 1.41 2.76
CA GLY A 133 -10.15 1.45 2.84
C GLY A 133 -10.69 0.98 4.18
N MET A 134 -12.00 0.73 4.19
CA MET A 134 -12.72 0.23 5.37
C MET A 134 -12.23 -1.13 5.85
N GLY A 135 -11.68 -1.96 4.96
CA GLY A 135 -11.08 -3.24 5.32
C GLY A 135 -9.94 -3.10 6.33
N VAL A 136 -9.26 -1.95 6.37
CA VAL A 136 -8.22 -1.64 7.36
C VAL A 136 -8.79 -0.92 8.58
N SER A 137 -9.61 0.11 8.37
CA SER A 137 -10.06 1.01 9.43
C SER A 137 -11.22 0.47 10.26
N MET A 138 -11.97 -0.52 9.75
CA MET A 138 -13.14 -1.11 10.42
C MET A 138 -12.89 -2.52 10.96
N THR A 139 -11.68 -3.06 10.81
CA THR A 139 -11.29 -4.38 11.33
C THR A 139 -10.68 -4.29 12.72
N ARG A 140 -10.25 -5.42 13.25
CA ARG A 140 -9.48 -5.49 14.50
C ARG A 140 -8.25 -4.59 14.41
N GLY A 141 -8.04 -3.75 15.41
CA GLY A 141 -6.97 -2.76 15.43
C GLY A 141 -7.39 -1.37 14.94
N LYS A 142 -8.50 -1.25 14.17
CA LYS A 142 -9.14 0.04 13.80
C LYS A 142 -8.12 1.16 13.52
N HIS A 143 -8.13 2.20 14.37
CA HIS A 143 -7.24 3.35 14.27
C HIS A 143 -5.75 3.02 14.37
N MET A 144 -5.39 1.90 15.00
CA MET A 144 -4.00 1.45 15.09
C MET A 144 -3.46 1.00 13.73
N ASN A 145 -4.29 0.32 12.91
CA ASN A 145 -3.90 -0.07 11.56
C ASN A 145 -3.62 1.17 10.70
N SER A 146 -4.54 2.15 10.74
CA SER A 146 -4.37 3.41 9.99
C SER A 146 -3.14 4.18 10.49
N ALA A 147 -2.92 4.24 11.80
CA ALA A 147 -1.74 4.89 12.38
C ALA A 147 -0.43 4.18 11.96
N ALA A 148 -0.44 2.85 11.91
CA ALA A 148 0.72 2.07 11.47
C ALA A 148 1.04 2.31 9.99
N ILE A 149 0.03 2.39 9.12
CA ILE A 149 0.22 2.73 7.70
C ILE A 149 0.80 4.14 7.54
N LEU A 150 0.25 5.14 8.24
CA LEU A 150 0.80 6.50 8.19
C LEU A 150 2.25 6.56 8.68
N THR A 151 2.59 5.76 9.69
CA THR A 151 3.97 5.68 10.17
C THR A 151 4.88 4.95 9.17
N LEU A 152 4.41 3.88 8.54
CA LEU A 152 5.14 3.19 7.46
C LEU A 152 5.48 4.17 6.33
N VAL A 153 4.51 4.98 5.89
CA VAL A 153 4.72 6.00 4.85
C VAL A 153 5.75 7.02 5.30
N ALA A 154 5.67 7.50 6.54
CA ALA A 154 6.66 8.44 7.08
C ALA A 154 8.07 7.85 7.11
N GLU A 155 8.21 6.57 7.45
CA GLU A 155 9.50 5.86 7.46
C GLU A 155 10.04 5.64 6.03
N LEU A 156 9.17 5.37 5.05
CA LEU A 156 9.55 5.24 3.64
C LEU A 156 10.05 6.55 3.04
N ASN A 157 9.58 7.70 3.51
CA ASN A 157 10.05 9.00 3.04
C ASN A 157 11.53 9.31 3.38
N ALA A 158 12.20 8.46 4.14
CA ALA A 158 13.66 8.49 4.28
C ALA A 158 14.38 7.98 3.01
N TYR A 159 13.70 7.23 2.13
CA TYR A 159 14.27 6.60 0.95
C TYR A 159 13.72 7.19 -0.35
N THR A 160 12.44 7.49 -0.39
CA THR A 160 11.72 7.92 -1.57
C THR A 160 10.56 8.85 -1.20
N LYS A 161 9.73 9.20 -2.16
CA LYS A 161 8.46 9.93 -1.92
C LYS A 161 7.32 8.92 -1.86
N PHE A 162 6.73 8.83 -0.68
CA PHE A 162 5.63 7.89 -0.45
C PHE A 162 4.44 8.57 0.22
#